data_c20749f7ca1fd769e3660458efc909cf
#
_entry.id   c20749f7ca1fd769e3660458efc909cf
#
_cell.length_a   1.000
_cell.length_b   1.000
_cell.length_c   1.000
_cell.angle_alpha   90.00
_cell.angle_beta   90.00
_cell.angle_gamma   90.00
#
_symmetry.space_group_name_H-M   'P 1'
#
loop_
_entity.id
_entity.type
_entity.pdbx_description
1 polymer ?
#
loop_
_entity_poly.entity_id
_entity_poly.type
_entity_poly.pdbx_seq_one_letter_code
_entity_poly.pdbx_strand_id
1 'polypeptide(L)'
;MRSKAFIGLLLFLIITYISLPETGLAAEKNRDIEAIGARNINAGQMNFYSVEREIALGRELAEELESGSRILNDPEINEYINRLGQNIVRSSDANVPFVIKVVDSEEVNAMALPGGFFYVNTGLIRAASEEAELAGVMAHEIAHVAARHSTEQVSKGRFFNFASLPLIFLGGPAGYGIRQAAGLMLPLQMLRFNRRAEREADFLGLQYLYKAGYDPTSFVSFFEKVRSQETRKSGFFAKAFSTHPVTEDRIRKAQQQIEQALPSREEYALSSSEFERIKARLEILENARKRESEGEGDPARPRLQRRTPNTVEDADEPASKTAEESYPQLTQK
;
A
#
# COMPACT_ATOMS: atom_id res chain seq x y z
N MET A 1 18.76 -49.41 23.06
CA MET A 1 17.32 -49.11 23.27
C MET A 1 17.05 -47.73 23.91
N ARG A 2 17.98 -47.09 24.62
CA ARG A 2 17.76 -45.79 25.31
C ARG A 2 17.73 -44.57 24.40
N SER A 3 18.38 -44.61 23.23
CA SER A 3 18.45 -43.46 22.28
C SER A 3 17.12 -43.21 21.56
N LYS A 4 16.38 -44.24 21.18
CA LYS A 4 15.10 -44.09 20.43
C LYS A 4 13.97 -43.52 21.27
N ALA A 5 13.98 -43.82 22.61
CA ALA A 5 13.00 -43.27 23.56
C ALA A 5 13.21 -41.75 23.78
N PHE A 6 14.46 -41.29 23.76
CA PHE A 6 14.80 -39.89 23.99
C PHE A 6 14.38 -39.00 22.79
N ILE A 7 14.56 -39.50 21.54
CA ILE A 7 14.14 -38.79 20.31
C ILE A 7 12.60 -38.74 20.23
N GLY A 8 11.92 -39.82 20.61
CA GLY A 8 10.44 -39.84 20.67
C GLY A 8 9.86 -38.87 21.68
N LEU A 9 10.50 -38.73 22.86
CA LEU A 9 10.09 -37.79 23.90
C LEU A 9 10.33 -36.34 23.49
N LEU A 10 11.45 -36.05 22.79
CA LEU A 10 11.76 -34.71 22.28
C LEU A 10 10.79 -34.29 21.17
N LEU A 11 10.46 -35.20 20.25
CA LEU A 11 9.47 -34.99 19.22
C LEU A 11 8.05 -34.77 19.77
N PHE A 12 7.68 -35.54 20.81
CA PHE A 12 6.39 -35.38 21.49
C PHE A 12 6.28 -34.04 22.23
N LEU A 13 7.37 -33.59 22.88
CA LEU A 13 7.44 -32.28 23.54
C LEU A 13 7.37 -31.14 22.52
N ILE A 14 7.98 -31.26 21.34
CA ILE A 14 7.88 -30.25 20.26
C ILE A 14 6.46 -30.23 19.69
N ILE A 15 5.81 -31.38 19.52
CA ILE A 15 4.44 -31.46 18.97
C ILE A 15 3.43 -30.89 19.98
N THR A 16 3.59 -31.15 21.29
CA THR A 16 2.71 -30.58 22.32
C THR A 16 2.91 -29.07 22.49
N TYR A 17 4.13 -28.55 22.29
CA TYR A 17 4.37 -27.11 22.32
C TYR A 17 3.74 -26.38 21.15
N ILE A 18 3.63 -27.03 19.96
CA ILE A 18 2.96 -26.49 18.76
C ILE A 18 1.42 -26.47 18.91
N SER A 19 0.88 -27.30 19.83
CA SER A 19 -0.58 -27.48 19.99
C SER A 19 -1.21 -26.65 21.11
N LEU A 20 -0.44 -25.83 21.83
CA LEU A 20 -1.01 -24.91 22.81
C LEU A 20 -1.73 -23.76 22.08
N PRO A 21 -2.99 -23.47 22.39
CA PRO A 21 -3.68 -22.34 21.82
C PRO A 21 -3.07 -21.05 22.36
N GLU A 22 -2.16 -20.44 21.59
CA GLU A 22 -1.62 -19.07 21.85
C GLU A 22 -2.69 -17.96 21.80
N THR A 23 -3.96 -18.34 21.61
CA THR A 23 -5.03 -17.43 21.24
C THR A 23 -5.66 -16.65 22.38
N GLY A 24 -5.41 -17.00 23.63
CA GLY A 24 -6.07 -16.34 24.78
C GLY A 24 -5.37 -15.05 25.23
N LEU A 25 -4.08 -15.12 25.48
CA LEU A 25 -3.33 -14.04 26.15
C LEU A 25 -2.97 -12.86 25.20
N ALA A 26 -2.64 -13.14 23.94
CA ALA A 26 -2.32 -12.10 22.99
C ALA A 26 -3.57 -11.30 22.56
N ALA A 27 -4.72 -11.98 22.40
CA ALA A 27 -5.98 -11.35 22.05
C ALA A 27 -6.55 -10.48 23.20
N GLU A 28 -6.34 -10.88 24.45
CA GLU A 28 -6.80 -10.13 25.62
C GLU A 28 -5.97 -8.86 25.84
N LYS A 29 -4.66 -8.92 25.59
CA LYS A 29 -3.71 -7.81 25.76
C LYS A 29 -3.90 -6.67 24.76
N ASN A 30 -4.47 -6.96 23.59
CA ASN A 30 -4.67 -5.98 22.51
C ASN A 30 -6.10 -5.38 22.49
N ARG A 31 -6.92 -5.64 23.50
CA ARG A 31 -8.30 -5.12 23.58
C ARG A 31 -8.40 -3.72 24.14
N ASP A 32 -7.39 -3.26 24.87
CA ASP A 32 -7.39 -1.92 25.45
C ASP A 32 -7.14 -0.87 24.36
N ILE A 33 -8.21 -0.16 23.98
CA ILE A 33 -8.18 0.89 22.96
C ILE A 33 -7.44 2.13 23.45
N GLU A 34 -7.50 2.41 24.74
CA GLU A 34 -6.82 3.58 25.32
C GLU A 34 -5.30 3.39 25.28
N ALA A 35 -4.82 2.17 25.38
CA ALA A 35 -3.41 1.82 25.31
C ALA A 35 -2.83 1.78 23.87
N ILE A 36 -3.62 2.04 22.83
CA ILE A 36 -3.14 2.08 21.45
C ILE A 36 -1.99 3.08 21.32
N GLY A 37 -0.92 2.67 20.66
CA GLY A 37 0.33 3.42 20.50
C GLY A 37 1.36 3.14 21.61
N ALA A 38 0.94 2.55 22.74
CA ALA A 38 1.83 2.10 23.83
C ALA A 38 1.85 0.57 23.99
N ARG A 39 1.04 -0.16 23.22
CA ARG A 39 0.97 -1.63 23.27
C ARG A 39 2.13 -2.25 22.52
N ASN A 40 2.63 -3.37 23.01
CA ASN A 40 3.54 -4.23 22.25
C ASN A 40 2.73 -5.35 21.58
N ILE A 41 2.11 -5.03 20.45
CA ILE A 41 1.29 -5.99 19.70
C ILE A 41 2.13 -7.11 19.05
N ASN A 42 3.43 -6.90 18.89
CA ASN A 42 4.37 -7.85 18.27
C ASN A 42 5.08 -8.74 19.31
N ALA A 43 4.68 -8.71 20.59
CA ALA A 43 5.29 -9.52 21.63
C ALA A 43 5.10 -11.01 21.34
N GLY A 44 6.20 -11.77 21.30
CA GLY A 44 6.19 -13.21 21.01
C GLY A 44 6.06 -13.58 19.53
N GLN A 45 6.03 -12.59 18.62
CA GLN A 45 6.02 -12.82 17.19
C GLN A 45 7.36 -13.37 16.69
N MET A 46 7.29 -14.41 15.85
CA MET A 46 8.49 -14.96 15.18
C MET A 46 8.84 -14.05 13.98
N ASN A 47 9.69 -13.07 14.22
CA ASN A 47 10.15 -12.17 13.18
C ASN A 47 11.67 -11.99 13.25
N PHE A 48 12.39 -12.38 12.17
CA PHE A 48 13.86 -12.32 12.09
C PHE A 48 14.36 -11.01 11.47
N TYR A 49 13.46 -10.10 11.12
CA TYR A 49 13.80 -8.80 10.58
C TYR A 49 13.86 -7.75 11.69
N SER A 50 14.93 -6.97 11.74
CA SER A 50 14.91 -5.72 12.49
C SER A 50 14.02 -4.69 11.77
N VAL A 51 13.62 -3.63 12.45
CA VAL A 51 12.81 -2.55 11.86
C VAL A 51 13.54 -1.89 10.70
N GLU A 52 14.85 -1.67 10.83
CA GLU A 52 15.69 -1.06 9.80
C GLU A 52 15.76 -1.92 8.54
N ARG A 53 15.89 -3.25 8.69
CA ARG A 53 15.86 -4.19 7.56
C ARG A 53 14.49 -4.26 6.89
N GLU A 54 13.44 -4.12 7.67
CA GLU A 54 12.08 -4.05 7.16
C GLU A 54 11.85 -2.80 6.33
N ILE A 55 12.33 -1.64 6.80
CA ILE A 55 12.28 -0.38 6.05
C ILE A 55 13.11 -0.47 4.76
N ALA A 56 14.32 -1.07 4.82
CA ALA A 56 15.16 -1.25 3.64
C ALA A 56 14.47 -2.14 2.59
N LEU A 57 13.90 -3.27 3.02
CA LEU A 57 13.13 -4.16 2.15
C LEU A 57 11.92 -3.44 1.52
N GLY A 58 11.18 -2.69 2.33
CA GLY A 58 10.02 -1.93 1.86
C GLY A 58 10.39 -0.88 0.82
N ARG A 59 11.56 -0.24 0.97
CA ARG A 59 12.06 0.73 -0.01
C ARG A 59 12.37 0.08 -1.35
N GLU A 60 13.04 -1.07 -1.36
CA GLU A 60 13.31 -1.83 -2.60
C GLU A 60 12.01 -2.21 -3.31
N LEU A 61 11.01 -2.70 -2.57
CA LEU A 61 9.69 -3.05 -3.11
C LEU A 61 8.93 -1.80 -3.60
N ALA A 62 9.07 -0.67 -2.92
CA ALA A 62 8.48 0.59 -3.31
C ALA A 62 9.06 1.11 -4.63
N GLU A 63 10.38 1.05 -4.81
CA GLU A 63 11.06 1.41 -6.05
C GLU A 63 10.62 0.52 -7.22
N GLU A 64 10.48 -0.79 -6.99
CA GLU A 64 9.97 -1.73 -7.99
C GLU A 64 8.52 -1.41 -8.38
N LEU A 65 7.64 -1.19 -7.39
CA LEU A 65 6.23 -0.84 -7.62
C LEU A 65 6.12 0.48 -8.40
N GLU A 66 6.85 1.50 -7.98
CA GLU A 66 6.83 2.82 -8.60
C GLU A 66 7.37 2.82 -10.03
N SER A 67 8.34 1.95 -10.34
CA SER A 67 8.85 1.79 -11.71
C SER A 67 7.82 1.18 -12.67
N GLY A 68 6.90 0.36 -12.15
CA GLY A 68 5.85 -0.32 -12.92
C GLY A 68 4.47 0.33 -12.82
N SER A 69 4.33 1.38 -12.00
CA SER A 69 3.04 2.01 -11.70
C SER A 69 3.04 3.49 -12.01
N ARG A 70 1.88 4.01 -12.36
CA ARG A 70 1.71 5.45 -12.55
C ARG A 70 1.34 6.11 -11.24
N ILE A 71 2.26 6.83 -10.64
CA ILE A 71 1.99 7.63 -9.45
C ILE A 71 1.20 8.88 -9.85
N LEU A 72 0.10 9.15 -9.16
CA LEU A 72 -0.72 10.32 -9.40
C LEU A 72 0.02 11.59 -8.93
N ASN A 73 0.25 12.51 -9.85
CA ASN A 73 0.88 13.79 -9.56
C ASN A 73 -0.17 14.90 -9.44
N ASP A 74 -1.02 14.82 -8.43
CA ASP A 74 -2.01 15.85 -8.09
C ASP A 74 -1.84 16.24 -6.62
N PRO A 75 -1.36 17.47 -6.33
CA PRO A 75 -1.05 17.87 -4.97
C PRO A 75 -2.24 17.83 -4.01
N GLU A 76 -3.42 18.22 -4.46
CA GLU A 76 -4.63 18.28 -3.62
C GLU A 76 -5.06 16.88 -3.18
N ILE A 77 -5.09 15.93 -4.12
CA ILE A 77 -5.45 14.53 -3.84
C ILE A 77 -4.39 13.89 -2.94
N ASN A 78 -3.11 14.09 -3.25
CA ASN A 78 -2.03 13.49 -2.47
C ASN A 78 -1.98 14.04 -1.04
N GLU A 79 -2.17 15.35 -0.85
CA GLU A 79 -2.22 15.97 0.47
C GLU A 79 -3.39 15.44 1.30
N TYR A 80 -4.58 15.36 0.70
CA TYR A 80 -5.76 14.82 1.36
C TYR A 80 -5.56 13.37 1.81
N ILE A 81 -5.14 12.48 0.90
CA ILE A 81 -4.93 11.06 1.21
C ILE A 81 -3.82 10.87 2.25
N ASN A 82 -2.73 11.65 2.14
CA ASN A 82 -1.67 11.61 3.14
C ASN A 82 -2.18 12.06 4.52
N ARG A 83 -2.93 13.16 4.61
CA ARG A 83 -3.49 13.65 5.86
C ARG A 83 -4.45 12.63 6.49
N LEU A 84 -5.35 12.03 5.69
CA LEU A 84 -6.26 10.97 6.13
C LEU A 84 -5.47 9.78 6.70
N GLY A 85 -4.49 9.27 5.95
CA GLY A 85 -3.69 8.13 6.38
C GLY A 85 -2.83 8.43 7.61
N GLN A 86 -2.19 9.62 7.67
CA GLN A 86 -1.41 10.02 8.85
C GLN A 86 -2.28 10.18 10.11
N ASN A 87 -3.55 10.53 9.97
CA ASN A 87 -4.48 10.56 11.10
C ASN A 87 -4.70 9.15 11.67
N ILE A 88 -4.88 8.16 10.79
CA ILE A 88 -5.03 6.75 11.19
C ILE A 88 -3.72 6.20 11.77
N VAL A 89 -2.57 6.52 11.17
CA VAL A 89 -1.25 6.11 11.68
C VAL A 89 -1.03 6.59 13.11
N ARG A 90 -1.34 7.86 13.41
CA ARG A 90 -1.26 8.41 14.78
C ARG A 90 -2.20 7.72 15.77
N SER A 91 -3.28 7.13 15.26
CA SER A 91 -4.28 6.38 16.03
C SER A 91 -4.00 4.87 16.04
N SER A 92 -2.78 4.44 15.71
CA SER A 92 -2.38 3.04 15.60
C SER A 92 -1.20 2.68 16.50
N ASP A 93 -0.83 1.40 16.51
CA ASP A 93 0.38 0.88 17.17
C ASP A 93 1.60 0.83 16.23
N ALA A 94 1.56 1.52 15.11
CA ALA A 94 2.65 1.51 14.14
C ALA A 94 3.90 2.23 14.69
N ASN A 95 5.04 1.57 14.59
CA ASN A 95 6.34 2.07 15.08
C ASN A 95 7.30 2.47 13.95
N VAL A 96 6.77 2.66 12.73
CA VAL A 96 7.51 3.09 11.55
C VAL A 96 6.84 4.32 10.93
N PRO A 97 7.60 5.21 10.29
CA PRO A 97 7.01 6.31 9.53
C PRO A 97 6.28 5.79 8.29
N PHE A 98 5.21 6.47 7.89
CA PHE A 98 4.48 6.13 6.67
C PHE A 98 4.75 7.14 5.56
N VAL A 99 5.04 6.61 4.37
CA VAL A 99 5.09 7.35 3.11
C VAL A 99 3.88 6.92 2.29
N ILE A 100 2.91 7.80 2.13
CA ILE A 100 1.63 7.48 1.50
C ILE A 100 1.58 8.16 0.13
N LYS A 101 1.35 7.37 -0.93
CA LYS A 101 1.24 7.84 -2.31
C LYS A 101 -0.03 7.32 -2.96
N VAL A 102 -0.54 8.08 -3.94
CA VAL A 102 -1.70 7.68 -4.73
C VAL A 102 -1.22 7.11 -6.06
N VAL A 103 -1.71 5.92 -6.40
CA VAL A 103 -1.47 5.26 -7.70
C VAL A 103 -2.66 5.54 -8.61
N ASP A 104 -2.37 5.99 -9.81
CA ASP A 104 -3.35 6.18 -10.85
C ASP A 104 -3.72 4.84 -11.49
N SER A 105 -4.62 4.13 -10.84
CA SER A 105 -5.11 2.82 -11.23
C SER A 105 -6.60 2.70 -10.97
N GLU A 106 -7.33 2.11 -11.93
CA GLU A 106 -8.76 1.83 -11.78
C GLU A 106 -9.06 0.68 -10.81
N GLU A 107 -8.06 -0.11 -10.45
CA GLU A 107 -8.25 -1.22 -9.51
C GLU A 107 -8.70 -0.70 -8.14
N VAL A 108 -9.72 -1.34 -7.57
CA VAL A 108 -10.20 -1.08 -6.20
C VAL A 108 -9.23 -1.76 -5.23
N ASN A 109 -8.13 -1.09 -4.93
CA ASN A 109 -7.06 -1.66 -4.11
C ASN A 109 -6.29 -0.61 -3.34
N ALA A 110 -5.69 -1.04 -2.22
CA ALA A 110 -4.62 -0.35 -1.51
C ALA A 110 -3.57 -1.39 -1.13
N MET A 111 -2.35 -0.96 -0.88
CA MET A 111 -1.24 -1.85 -0.55
C MET A 111 -0.26 -1.18 0.38
N ALA A 112 -0.03 -1.76 1.55
CA ALA A 112 1.03 -1.34 2.44
C ALA A 112 2.20 -2.33 2.41
N LEU A 113 3.37 -1.82 2.05
CA LEU A 113 4.62 -2.56 2.03
C LEU A 113 5.30 -2.50 3.41
N PRO A 114 6.23 -3.42 3.70
CA PRO A 114 7.02 -3.37 4.93
C PRO A 114 7.63 -2.00 5.16
N GLY A 115 7.76 -1.59 6.42
CA GLY A 115 8.41 -0.32 6.77
C GLY A 115 7.60 0.95 6.47
N GLY A 116 6.30 0.81 6.09
CA GLY A 116 5.36 1.95 6.03
C GLY A 116 5.25 2.62 4.66
N PHE A 117 5.69 2.00 3.56
CA PHE A 117 5.41 2.49 2.21
C PHE A 117 4.00 2.08 1.80
N PHE A 118 3.11 3.05 1.64
CA PHE A 118 1.69 2.80 1.48
C PHE A 118 1.14 3.44 0.20
N TYR A 119 0.43 2.66 -0.58
CA TYR A 119 -0.13 3.04 -1.88
C TYR A 119 -1.64 2.88 -1.90
N VAL A 120 -2.35 3.92 -2.36
CA VAL A 120 -3.81 3.94 -2.47
C VAL A 120 -4.17 4.17 -3.93
N ASN A 121 -4.91 3.25 -4.53
CA ASN A 121 -5.34 3.38 -5.92
C ASN A 121 -6.50 4.39 -6.05
N THR A 122 -6.52 5.16 -7.14
CA THR A 122 -7.64 6.06 -7.46
C THR A 122 -8.96 5.31 -7.55
N GLY A 123 -8.94 4.06 -8.02
CA GLY A 123 -10.10 3.18 -8.05
C GLY A 123 -10.72 2.93 -6.69
N LEU A 124 -9.93 2.77 -5.63
CA LEU A 124 -10.42 2.63 -4.27
C LEU A 124 -11.08 3.92 -3.76
N ILE A 125 -10.46 5.08 -4.00
CA ILE A 125 -11.00 6.37 -3.58
C ILE A 125 -12.38 6.60 -4.21
N ARG A 126 -12.55 6.26 -5.49
CA ARG A 126 -13.83 6.36 -6.19
C ARG A 126 -14.87 5.35 -5.74
N ALA A 127 -14.45 4.12 -5.42
CA ALA A 127 -15.33 3.04 -4.98
C ALA A 127 -15.90 3.28 -3.57
N ALA A 128 -15.18 3.98 -2.72
CA ALA A 128 -15.66 4.36 -1.40
C ALA A 128 -16.84 5.33 -1.53
N SER A 129 -17.97 5.00 -0.88
CA SER A 129 -19.16 5.87 -0.83
C SER A 129 -18.95 7.00 0.15
N GLU A 130 -18.26 6.74 1.24
CA GLU A 130 -17.97 7.64 2.34
C GLU A 130 -16.48 7.62 2.68
N GLU A 131 -15.97 8.71 3.26
CA GLU A 131 -14.59 8.82 3.72
C GLU A 131 -14.25 7.71 4.74
N ALA A 132 -15.18 7.37 5.62
CA ALA A 132 -15.02 6.32 6.61
C ALA A 132 -14.81 4.92 6.00
N GLU A 133 -15.37 4.63 4.82
CA GLU A 133 -15.09 3.38 4.08
C GLU A 133 -13.63 3.34 3.61
N LEU A 134 -13.15 4.44 3.03
CA LEU A 134 -11.75 4.58 2.61
C LEU A 134 -10.80 4.48 3.81
N ALA A 135 -11.13 5.20 4.89
CA ALA A 135 -10.39 5.16 6.14
C ALA A 135 -10.32 3.75 6.74
N GLY A 136 -11.40 2.98 6.63
CA GLY A 136 -11.47 1.59 7.10
C GLY A 136 -10.49 0.68 6.36
N VAL A 137 -10.43 0.77 5.04
CA VAL A 137 -9.45 0.02 4.24
C VAL A 137 -8.02 0.46 4.58
N MET A 138 -7.78 1.77 4.71
CA MET A 138 -6.47 2.28 5.08
C MET A 138 -6.05 1.82 6.48
N ALA A 139 -6.98 1.75 7.42
CA ALA A 139 -6.73 1.27 8.78
C ALA A 139 -6.34 -0.22 8.80
N HIS A 140 -6.97 -1.04 7.95
CA HIS A 140 -6.62 -2.45 7.77
C HIS A 140 -5.18 -2.61 7.23
N GLU A 141 -4.81 -1.85 6.21
CA GLU A 141 -3.44 -1.88 5.65
C GLU A 141 -2.40 -1.39 6.67
N ILE A 142 -2.71 -0.32 7.41
CA ILE A 142 -1.86 0.18 8.49
C ILE A 142 -1.70 -0.88 9.60
N ALA A 143 -2.75 -1.65 9.90
CA ALA A 143 -2.68 -2.74 10.86
C ALA A 143 -1.73 -3.87 10.40
N HIS A 144 -1.68 -4.19 9.10
CA HIS A 144 -0.71 -5.14 8.57
C HIS A 144 0.73 -4.70 8.80
N VAL A 145 1.02 -3.41 8.63
CA VAL A 145 2.36 -2.85 8.90
C VAL A 145 2.65 -2.80 10.38
N ALA A 146 1.71 -2.33 11.21
CA ALA A 146 1.87 -2.27 12.66
C ALA A 146 2.15 -3.65 13.27
N ALA A 147 1.43 -4.68 12.81
CA ALA A 147 1.61 -6.07 13.19
C ALA A 147 2.76 -6.78 12.46
N ARG A 148 3.45 -6.09 11.54
CA ARG A 148 4.62 -6.60 10.81
C ARG A 148 4.37 -7.92 10.07
N HIS A 149 3.13 -8.11 9.58
CA HIS A 149 2.68 -9.37 8.99
C HIS A 149 3.53 -9.85 7.82
N SER A 150 4.03 -8.94 6.96
CA SER A 150 4.86 -9.27 5.80
C SER A 150 6.17 -9.95 6.21
N THR A 151 6.90 -9.36 7.15
CA THR A 151 8.20 -9.89 7.60
C THR A 151 8.05 -11.07 8.56
N GLU A 152 6.96 -11.14 9.32
CA GLU A 152 6.59 -12.33 10.09
C GLU A 152 6.33 -13.52 9.17
N GLN A 153 5.54 -13.35 8.11
CA GLN A 153 5.21 -14.41 7.16
C GLN A 153 6.46 -14.94 6.46
N VAL A 154 7.36 -14.05 6.01
CA VAL A 154 8.65 -14.43 5.42
C VAL A 154 9.53 -15.17 6.44
N SER A 155 9.54 -14.72 7.68
CA SER A 155 10.31 -15.36 8.76
C SER A 155 9.81 -16.77 9.03
N LYS A 156 8.49 -16.97 9.13
CA LYS A 156 7.87 -18.29 9.28
C LYS A 156 8.13 -19.19 8.06
N GLY A 157 7.99 -18.68 6.86
CA GLY A 157 8.28 -19.43 5.63
C GLY A 157 9.74 -19.90 5.56
N ARG A 158 10.69 -19.07 5.95
CA ARG A 158 12.11 -19.45 6.04
C ARG A 158 12.36 -20.49 7.10
N PHE A 159 11.71 -20.39 8.26
CA PHE A 159 11.84 -21.39 9.34
C PHE A 159 11.38 -22.78 8.89
N PHE A 160 10.28 -22.88 8.17
CA PHE A 160 9.75 -24.16 7.67
C PHE A 160 10.55 -24.72 6.48
N ASN A 161 11.23 -23.88 5.70
CA ASN A 161 12.09 -24.29 4.57
C ASN A 161 13.55 -24.55 5.02
N PHE A 162 13.81 -24.92 6.26
CA PHE A 162 15.14 -25.10 6.84
C PHE A 162 16.08 -26.03 6.04
N ALA A 163 15.54 -26.94 5.23
CA ALA A 163 16.33 -27.83 4.38
C ALA A 163 17.10 -27.09 3.26
N SER A 164 16.67 -25.89 2.87
CA SER A 164 17.33 -25.06 1.84
C SER A 164 18.22 -23.94 2.40
N LEU A 165 18.22 -23.72 3.73
CA LEU A 165 18.96 -22.65 4.39
C LEU A 165 20.50 -22.73 4.27
N PRO A 166 21.15 -23.93 4.29
CA PRO A 166 22.61 -24.00 4.15
C PRO A 166 23.10 -23.34 2.83
N LEU A 167 22.28 -23.37 1.79
CA LEU A 167 22.65 -22.83 0.47
C LEU A 167 22.60 -21.28 0.39
N ILE A 168 21.74 -20.63 1.20
CA ILE A 168 21.59 -19.17 1.21
C ILE A 168 22.71 -18.51 2.04
N PHE A 169 23.27 -19.22 3.01
CA PHE A 169 24.36 -18.74 3.87
C PHE A 169 25.76 -19.09 3.37
N LEU A 170 25.89 -19.81 2.26
CA LEU A 170 27.18 -19.98 1.60
C LEU A 170 27.71 -18.61 1.17
N GLY A 171 28.74 -18.14 1.87
CA GLY A 171 29.49 -16.95 1.50
C GLY A 171 30.24 -17.12 0.18
N GLY A 172 30.62 -16.00 -0.47
CA GLY A 172 31.39 -16.00 -1.70
C GLY A 172 30.56 -15.92 -2.99
N PRO A 173 31.22 -16.04 -4.17
CA PRO A 173 30.55 -15.89 -5.48
C PRO A 173 29.40 -16.85 -5.73
N ALA A 174 29.47 -18.07 -5.16
CA ALA A 174 28.40 -19.07 -5.24
C ALA A 174 27.15 -18.64 -4.46
N GLY A 175 27.30 -18.09 -3.27
CA GLY A 175 26.18 -17.58 -2.48
C GLY A 175 25.55 -16.33 -3.09
N TYR A 176 26.34 -15.51 -3.78
CA TYR A 176 25.83 -14.34 -4.54
C TYR A 176 25.04 -14.81 -5.77
N GLY A 177 25.56 -15.78 -6.53
CA GLY A 177 24.88 -16.36 -7.68
C GLY A 177 23.55 -17.07 -7.31
N ILE A 178 23.53 -17.77 -6.17
CA ILE A 178 22.30 -18.44 -5.68
C ILE A 178 21.27 -17.40 -5.20
N ARG A 179 21.70 -16.31 -4.56
CA ARG A 179 20.79 -15.20 -4.18
C ARG A 179 20.19 -14.51 -5.41
N GLN A 180 20.96 -14.34 -6.48
CA GLN A 180 20.51 -13.73 -7.71
C GLN A 180 19.65 -14.69 -8.55
N ALA A 181 19.97 -15.99 -8.57
CA ALA A 181 19.20 -17.02 -9.27
C ALA A 181 17.95 -17.47 -8.52
N ALA A 182 17.95 -17.41 -7.17
CA ALA A 182 16.76 -17.64 -6.35
C ALA A 182 15.78 -16.46 -6.41
N GLY A 183 16.15 -15.38 -7.16
CA GLY A 183 15.36 -14.19 -7.31
C GLY A 183 14.84 -13.75 -5.96
N LEU A 184 15.62 -13.01 -5.16
CA LEU A 184 15.10 -12.32 -3.99
C LEU A 184 14.22 -11.12 -4.39
N MET A 185 13.63 -11.17 -5.56
CA MET A 185 12.35 -10.54 -5.81
C MET A 185 11.36 -11.27 -4.91
N LEU A 186 11.03 -10.67 -3.78
CA LEU A 186 9.80 -11.02 -3.09
C LEU A 186 8.68 -10.61 -4.07
N PRO A 187 8.05 -11.54 -4.79
CA PRO A 187 6.97 -11.15 -5.68
C PRO A 187 5.94 -10.45 -4.82
N LEU A 188 5.34 -9.35 -5.29
CA LEU A 188 4.22 -8.69 -4.62
C LEU A 188 3.09 -9.69 -4.26
N GLN A 189 3.05 -10.84 -4.92
CA GLN A 189 2.21 -11.99 -4.59
C GLN A 189 2.49 -12.62 -3.21
N MET A 190 3.66 -12.38 -2.59
CA MET A 190 3.95 -12.80 -1.20
C MET A 190 3.25 -11.94 -0.15
N LEU A 191 2.61 -10.85 -0.55
CA LEU A 191 1.76 -10.03 0.30
C LEU A 191 0.35 -10.61 0.49
N ARG A 192 0.10 -11.84 -0.01
CA ARG A 192 -1.12 -12.58 0.36
C ARG A 192 -0.96 -13.09 1.79
N PHE A 193 -1.72 -12.51 2.68
CA PHE A 193 -1.67 -12.88 4.08
C PHE A 193 -2.51 -14.13 4.37
N ASN A 194 -2.08 -14.90 5.39
CA ASN A 194 -2.85 -16.02 5.86
C ASN A 194 -4.07 -15.53 6.67
N ARG A 195 -5.07 -16.40 6.85
CA ARG A 195 -6.33 -16.07 7.54
C ARG A 195 -6.15 -15.54 8.96
N ARG A 196 -5.04 -15.88 9.63
CA ARG A 196 -4.74 -15.37 10.98
C ARG A 196 -4.32 -13.92 10.91
N ALA A 197 -3.41 -13.58 10.01
CA ALA A 197 -2.95 -12.21 9.79
C ALA A 197 -4.11 -11.29 9.35
N GLU A 198 -5.01 -11.79 8.47
CA GLU A 198 -6.21 -11.05 8.07
C GLU A 198 -7.13 -10.74 9.26
N ARG A 199 -7.40 -11.74 10.11
CA ARG A 199 -8.24 -11.52 11.31
C ARG A 199 -7.61 -10.56 12.30
N GLU A 200 -6.28 -10.60 12.44
CA GLU A 200 -5.54 -9.69 13.32
C GLU A 200 -5.54 -8.27 12.75
N ALA A 201 -5.38 -8.12 11.43
CA ALA A 201 -5.47 -6.83 10.75
C ALA A 201 -6.90 -6.24 10.81
N ASP A 202 -7.94 -7.06 10.66
CA ASP A 202 -9.33 -6.63 10.88
C ASP A 202 -9.53 -6.14 12.31
N PHE A 203 -9.05 -6.92 13.29
CA PHE A 203 -9.20 -6.62 14.70
C PHE A 203 -8.52 -5.30 15.10
N LEU A 204 -7.27 -5.10 14.67
CA LEU A 204 -6.51 -3.89 14.96
C LEU A 204 -7.02 -2.71 14.14
N GLY A 205 -7.30 -2.92 12.86
CA GLY A 205 -7.80 -1.88 11.94
C GLY A 205 -9.10 -1.27 12.41
N LEU A 206 -10.05 -2.06 12.91
CA LEU A 206 -11.29 -1.55 13.50
C LEU A 206 -11.04 -0.66 14.73
N GLN A 207 -10.08 -1.02 15.58
CA GLN A 207 -9.69 -0.20 16.73
C GLN A 207 -9.03 1.12 16.30
N TYR A 208 -8.17 1.07 15.27
CA TYR A 208 -7.50 2.27 14.75
C TYR A 208 -8.50 3.21 14.08
N LEU A 209 -9.42 2.66 13.30
CA LEU A 209 -10.52 3.42 12.69
C LEU A 209 -11.37 4.12 13.74
N TYR A 210 -11.79 3.38 14.78
CA TYR A 210 -12.53 3.90 15.92
C TYR A 210 -11.75 5.01 16.64
N LYS A 211 -10.46 4.78 16.95
CA LYS A 211 -9.61 5.77 17.65
C LYS A 211 -9.39 7.02 16.80
N ALA A 212 -9.32 6.89 15.49
CA ALA A 212 -9.22 8.00 14.55
C ALA A 212 -10.53 8.81 14.42
N GLY A 213 -11.63 8.36 15.05
CA GLY A 213 -12.90 9.07 15.10
C GLY A 213 -13.92 8.66 14.04
N TYR A 214 -13.63 7.68 13.19
CA TYR A 214 -14.53 7.20 12.15
C TYR A 214 -15.48 6.10 12.66
N ASP A 215 -16.61 5.95 11.96
CA ASP A 215 -17.55 4.87 12.23
C ASP A 215 -16.97 3.52 11.81
N PRO A 216 -16.74 2.57 12.75
CA PRO A 216 -16.23 1.25 12.41
C PRO A 216 -17.20 0.42 11.53
N THR A 217 -18.50 0.72 11.51
CA THR A 217 -19.47 0.01 10.67
C THR A 217 -19.23 0.25 9.19
N SER A 218 -18.62 1.38 8.81
CA SER A 218 -18.25 1.70 7.42
C SER A 218 -17.23 0.71 6.84
N PHE A 219 -16.34 0.13 7.67
CA PHE A 219 -15.46 -0.95 7.26
C PHE A 219 -16.25 -2.20 6.82
N VAL A 220 -17.27 -2.57 7.58
CA VAL A 220 -18.14 -3.71 7.27
C VAL A 220 -18.95 -3.43 6.00
N SER A 221 -19.54 -2.24 5.89
CA SER A 221 -20.33 -1.82 4.72
C SER A 221 -19.50 -1.89 3.44
N PHE A 222 -18.23 -1.46 3.50
CA PHE A 222 -17.32 -1.56 2.37
C PHE A 222 -17.03 -3.02 1.98
N PHE A 223 -16.80 -3.91 2.93
CA PHE A 223 -16.59 -5.33 2.67
C PHE A 223 -17.82 -6.01 2.06
N GLU A 224 -19.01 -5.70 2.54
CA GLU A 224 -20.28 -6.19 1.97
C GLU A 224 -20.47 -5.70 0.53
N LYS A 225 -20.13 -4.43 0.26
CA LYS A 225 -20.14 -3.85 -1.09
C LYS A 225 -19.19 -4.59 -2.03
N VAL A 226 -17.94 -4.76 -1.64
CA VAL A 226 -16.93 -5.49 -2.44
C VAL A 226 -17.45 -6.89 -2.77
N ARG A 227 -17.89 -7.63 -1.77
CA ARG A 227 -18.37 -9.00 -1.94
C ARG A 227 -19.60 -9.09 -2.83
N SER A 228 -20.57 -8.18 -2.70
CA SER A 228 -21.76 -8.16 -3.53
C SER A 228 -21.44 -7.92 -5.01
N GLN A 229 -20.37 -7.22 -5.28
CA GLN A 229 -19.92 -6.89 -6.63
C GLN A 229 -19.03 -7.98 -7.25
N GLU A 230 -18.21 -8.67 -6.45
CA GLU A 230 -17.47 -9.86 -6.91
C GLU A 230 -18.40 -10.94 -7.46
N THR A 231 -19.55 -11.16 -6.79
CA THR A 231 -20.55 -12.16 -7.24
C THR A 231 -21.27 -11.77 -8.53
N ARG A 232 -21.33 -10.47 -8.87
CA ARG A 232 -21.98 -9.96 -10.09
C ARG A 232 -21.09 -9.94 -11.34
N LYS A 233 -19.87 -10.48 -11.29
CA LYS A 233 -18.90 -10.53 -12.40
C LYS A 233 -18.58 -9.15 -13.03
N SER A 234 -18.70 -8.08 -12.30
CA SER A 234 -18.28 -6.76 -12.76
C SER A 234 -16.74 -6.70 -12.75
N GLY A 235 -16.11 -6.54 -13.94
CA GLY A 235 -14.66 -6.63 -14.11
C GLY A 235 -13.83 -5.67 -13.25
N PHE A 236 -14.42 -4.57 -12.79
CA PHE A 236 -13.77 -3.55 -11.96
C PHE A 236 -13.48 -4.04 -10.52
N PHE A 237 -14.40 -4.82 -9.92
CA PHE A 237 -14.25 -5.36 -8.57
C PHE A 237 -13.73 -6.80 -8.54
N ALA A 238 -13.65 -7.48 -9.70
CA ALA A 238 -13.27 -8.89 -9.75
C ALA A 238 -11.84 -9.18 -9.25
N LYS A 239 -11.00 -8.16 -9.14
CA LYS A 239 -9.65 -8.21 -8.57
C LYS A 239 -9.52 -7.42 -7.27
N ALA A 240 -10.62 -6.79 -6.81
CA ALA A 240 -10.60 -6.05 -5.57
C ALA A 240 -10.15 -6.96 -4.43
N PHE A 241 -9.17 -6.50 -3.66
CA PHE A 241 -8.65 -7.26 -2.51
C PHE A 241 -8.20 -8.70 -2.81
N SER A 242 -7.69 -8.95 -4.03
CA SER A 242 -7.18 -10.29 -4.37
C SER A 242 -6.08 -10.78 -3.42
N THR A 243 -5.40 -9.87 -2.73
CA THR A 243 -4.43 -10.14 -1.66
C THR A 243 -5.09 -10.37 -0.30
N HIS A 244 -6.29 -9.78 -0.09
CA HIS A 244 -7.06 -9.80 1.17
C HIS A 244 -8.50 -10.28 0.94
N PRO A 245 -8.76 -11.56 0.61
CA PRO A 245 -10.09 -12.03 0.25
C PRO A 245 -11.14 -11.71 1.31
N VAL A 246 -12.21 -11.05 0.91
CA VAL A 246 -13.34 -10.73 1.79
C VAL A 246 -14.23 -11.96 1.93
N THR A 247 -14.32 -12.52 3.15
CA THR A 247 -15.15 -13.68 3.45
C THR A 247 -16.28 -13.33 4.39
N GLU A 248 -17.39 -14.12 4.37
CA GLU A 248 -18.46 -13.97 5.36
C GLU A 248 -17.99 -14.06 6.80
N ASP A 249 -17.00 -14.90 7.06
CA ASP A 249 -16.44 -15.06 8.39
C ASP A 249 -15.74 -13.79 8.87
N ARG A 250 -15.04 -13.05 7.98
CA ARG A 250 -14.42 -11.75 8.30
C ARG A 250 -15.49 -10.71 8.61
N ILE A 251 -16.51 -10.58 7.75
CA ILE A 251 -17.62 -9.64 7.94
C ILE A 251 -18.31 -9.88 9.28
N ARG A 252 -18.72 -11.13 9.54
CA ARG A 252 -19.38 -11.49 10.80
C ARG A 252 -18.52 -11.20 12.02
N LYS A 253 -17.21 -11.51 11.97
CA LYS A 253 -16.30 -11.25 13.09
C LYS A 253 -16.05 -9.76 13.31
N ALA A 254 -15.97 -8.98 12.24
CA ALA A 254 -15.87 -7.52 12.33
C ALA A 254 -17.12 -6.94 13.02
N GLN A 255 -18.33 -7.37 12.63
CA GLN A 255 -19.59 -6.98 13.28
C GLN A 255 -19.59 -7.33 14.77
N GLN A 256 -19.24 -8.58 15.10
CA GLN A 256 -19.16 -9.02 16.51
C GLN A 256 -18.15 -8.22 17.33
N GLN A 257 -17.01 -7.86 16.74
CA GLN A 257 -16.00 -7.05 17.42
C GLN A 257 -16.51 -5.63 17.67
N ILE A 258 -17.17 -5.01 16.71
CA ILE A 258 -17.78 -3.67 16.86
C ILE A 258 -18.76 -3.69 18.04
N GLU A 259 -19.66 -4.69 18.09
CA GLU A 259 -20.67 -4.81 19.14
C GLU A 259 -20.08 -5.09 20.54
N GLN A 260 -19.02 -5.91 20.61
CA GLN A 260 -18.54 -6.45 21.89
C GLN A 260 -17.32 -5.73 22.46
N ALA A 261 -16.51 -5.08 21.61
CA ALA A 261 -15.21 -4.56 22.00
C ALA A 261 -15.06 -3.05 21.82
N LEU A 262 -15.90 -2.41 20.99
CA LEU A 262 -15.82 -0.97 20.77
C LEU A 262 -16.94 -0.25 21.52
N PRO A 263 -16.60 0.68 22.43
CA PRO A 263 -17.61 1.53 23.06
C PRO A 263 -18.37 2.35 22.02
N SER A 264 -19.67 2.52 22.20
CA SER A 264 -20.44 3.44 21.35
C SER A 264 -20.01 4.90 21.59
N ARG A 265 -19.99 5.70 20.54
CA ARG A 265 -19.78 7.15 20.60
C ARG A 265 -21.05 7.88 20.19
N GLU A 266 -21.22 9.09 20.67
CA GLU A 266 -22.35 9.94 20.30
C GLU A 266 -22.23 10.42 18.86
N GLU A 267 -20.99 10.64 18.37
CA GLU A 267 -20.72 11.11 17.01
C GLU A 267 -19.53 10.36 16.39
N TYR A 268 -19.66 10.08 15.11
CA TYR A 268 -18.62 9.51 14.24
C TYR A 268 -18.46 10.36 13.00
N ALA A 269 -17.23 10.47 12.50
CA ALA A 269 -16.98 10.98 11.16
C ALA A 269 -17.37 9.91 10.13
N LEU A 270 -18.29 10.25 9.22
CA LEU A 270 -18.69 9.40 8.11
C LEU A 270 -18.09 9.89 6.80
N SER A 271 -18.27 11.16 6.50
CA SER A 271 -17.74 11.78 5.29
C SER A 271 -17.48 13.27 5.51
N SER A 272 -16.57 13.82 4.73
CA SER A 272 -16.27 15.26 4.72
C SER A 272 -16.62 15.88 3.36
N SER A 273 -16.92 17.18 3.35
CA SER A 273 -17.08 17.93 2.10
C SER A 273 -15.81 17.92 1.25
N GLU A 274 -14.67 17.74 1.89
CA GLU A 274 -13.38 17.62 1.23
C GLU A 274 -13.27 16.28 0.47
N PHE A 275 -13.71 15.18 1.06
CA PHE A 275 -13.75 13.88 0.38
C PHE A 275 -14.57 13.94 -0.92
N GLU A 276 -15.76 14.53 -0.87
CA GLU A 276 -16.60 14.71 -2.05
C GLU A 276 -15.90 15.56 -3.13
N ARG A 277 -15.20 16.60 -2.72
CA ARG A 277 -14.41 17.45 -3.62
C ARG A 277 -13.27 16.67 -4.28
N ILE A 278 -12.58 15.81 -3.53
CA ILE A 278 -11.51 14.94 -4.03
C ILE A 278 -12.06 13.92 -5.03
N LYS A 279 -13.21 13.33 -4.77
CA LYS A 279 -13.88 12.42 -5.71
C LYS A 279 -14.24 13.13 -7.02
N ALA A 280 -14.85 14.31 -6.94
CA ALA A 280 -15.19 15.12 -8.11
C ALA A 280 -13.93 15.51 -8.92
N ARG A 281 -12.83 15.84 -8.24
CA ARG A 281 -11.54 16.13 -8.89
C ARG A 281 -10.99 14.91 -9.63
N LEU A 282 -11.04 13.72 -9.03
CA LEU A 282 -10.64 12.48 -9.71
C LEU A 282 -11.46 12.21 -10.97
N GLU A 283 -12.78 12.43 -10.93
CA GLU A 283 -13.65 12.28 -12.10
C GLU A 283 -13.27 13.26 -13.24
N ILE A 284 -12.94 14.50 -12.90
CA ILE A 284 -12.47 15.48 -13.88
C ILE A 284 -11.18 15.04 -14.55
N LEU A 285 -10.20 14.57 -13.77
CA LEU A 285 -8.91 14.07 -14.27
C LEU A 285 -9.08 12.85 -15.19
N GLU A 286 -9.95 11.93 -14.83
CA GLU A 286 -10.25 10.75 -15.63
C GLU A 286 -10.94 11.10 -16.95
N ASN A 287 -11.94 11.98 -16.89
CA ASN A 287 -12.65 12.43 -18.07
C ASN A 287 -11.74 13.23 -19.03
N ALA A 288 -10.78 14.01 -18.49
CA ALA A 288 -9.78 14.69 -19.31
C ALA A 288 -8.91 13.67 -20.06
N ARG A 289 -8.44 12.63 -19.39
CA ARG A 289 -7.63 11.56 -20.00
C ARG A 289 -8.37 10.75 -21.07
N LYS A 290 -9.63 10.41 -20.82
CA LYS A 290 -10.47 9.71 -21.80
C LYS A 290 -10.60 10.54 -23.08
N ARG A 291 -10.83 11.84 -22.95
CA ARG A 291 -10.89 12.76 -24.11
C ARG A 291 -9.55 12.84 -24.85
N GLU A 292 -8.43 12.85 -24.15
CA GLU A 292 -7.10 12.85 -24.77
C GLU A 292 -6.88 11.55 -25.55
N SER A 293 -7.18 10.38 -24.96
CA SER A 293 -7.03 9.09 -25.62
C SER A 293 -7.97 8.89 -26.81
N GLU A 294 -9.20 9.38 -26.73
CA GLU A 294 -10.17 9.36 -27.83
C GLU A 294 -9.81 10.37 -28.93
N GLY A 295 -9.17 11.48 -28.57
CA GLY A 295 -8.79 12.54 -29.48
C GLY A 295 -7.52 12.27 -30.29
N GLU A 296 -6.64 11.38 -29.82
CA GLU A 296 -5.47 10.94 -30.60
C GLU A 296 -5.83 9.99 -31.74
N GLY A 297 -7.01 9.38 -31.72
CA GLY A 297 -7.51 8.47 -32.77
C GLY A 297 -8.33 9.11 -33.86
N ASP A 298 -8.70 10.43 -33.78
CA ASP A 298 -9.50 11.11 -34.79
C ASP A 298 -8.61 11.87 -35.80
N PRO A 299 -8.42 11.33 -37.01
CA PRO A 299 -7.64 12.01 -38.05
C PRO A 299 -8.30 13.32 -38.59
N ALA A 300 -9.57 13.59 -38.21
CA ALA A 300 -10.32 14.75 -38.64
C ALA A 300 -10.20 15.95 -37.69
N ARG A 301 -9.54 15.81 -36.53
CA ARG A 301 -9.37 16.94 -35.60
C ARG A 301 -8.36 17.95 -36.11
N PRO A 302 -8.69 19.24 -36.21
CA PRO A 302 -7.75 20.28 -36.61
C PRO A 302 -6.58 20.31 -35.61
N ARG A 303 -5.40 19.92 -36.03
CA ARG A 303 -4.17 20.10 -35.25
C ARG A 303 -3.72 21.54 -35.42
N LEU A 304 -3.53 22.27 -34.33
CA LEU A 304 -2.82 23.56 -34.35
C LEU A 304 -1.39 23.27 -34.80
N GLN A 305 -1.14 23.44 -36.08
CA GLN A 305 0.22 23.43 -36.63
C GLN A 305 0.94 24.66 -36.09
N ARG A 306 2.02 24.44 -35.37
CA ARG A 306 2.94 25.50 -35.00
C ARG A 306 3.48 26.08 -36.33
N ARG A 307 3.10 27.32 -36.63
CA ARG A 307 3.61 28.01 -37.79
C ARG A 307 5.11 28.16 -37.62
N THR A 308 5.89 27.37 -38.36
CA THR A 308 7.32 27.59 -38.48
C THR A 308 7.49 28.97 -39.15
N PRO A 309 8.38 29.84 -38.64
CA PRO A 309 8.70 31.08 -39.36
C PRO A 309 9.20 30.72 -40.76
N ASN A 310 8.57 31.30 -41.80
CA ASN A 310 9.06 31.17 -43.14
C ASN A 310 10.53 31.61 -43.16
N THR A 311 11.42 30.72 -43.47
CA THR A 311 12.73 31.08 -44.03
C THR A 311 12.45 31.75 -45.35
N VAL A 312 12.66 33.04 -45.39
CA VAL A 312 12.70 33.82 -46.65
C VAL A 312 13.91 33.28 -47.42
N GLU A 313 13.66 32.60 -48.54
CA GLU A 313 14.67 32.32 -49.53
C GLU A 313 15.10 33.66 -50.14
N ASP A 314 16.33 34.05 -49.88
CA ASP A 314 17.01 35.15 -50.58
C ASP A 314 17.33 34.69 -51.98
N ALA A 315 16.72 35.40 -52.96
CA ALA A 315 17.14 35.34 -54.35
C ALA A 315 18.05 36.53 -54.64
N ASP A 316 19.24 36.17 -55.15
CA ASP A 316 20.13 36.87 -56.04
C ASP A 316 20.59 38.33 -55.80
N GLU A 317 21.89 38.42 -55.56
CA GLU A 317 22.97 39.36 -55.88
C GLU A 317 22.67 40.49 -56.91
N PRO A 318 23.50 41.62 -57.03
CA PRO A 318 24.94 41.64 -56.87
C PRO A 318 25.58 42.93 -56.26
N ALA A 319 26.82 42.74 -55.84
CA ALA A 319 27.98 43.62 -55.73
C ALA A 319 27.89 45.16 -55.77
N SER A 320 28.45 45.84 -54.75
CA SER A 320 29.66 46.66 -54.87
C SER A 320 29.94 47.54 -53.63
N LYS A 321 31.23 47.56 -53.28
CA LYS A 321 32.08 48.63 -52.74
C LYS A 321 31.95 49.15 -51.31
N THR A 322 32.99 48.80 -50.56
CA THR A 322 33.86 49.62 -49.69
C THR A 322 33.27 50.85 -49.02
N ALA A 323 33.37 50.84 -47.67
CA ALA A 323 33.98 51.94 -46.89
C ALA A 323 34.26 51.43 -45.44
N GLU A 324 35.52 51.58 -45.10
CA GLU A 324 36.00 51.58 -43.73
C GLU A 324 35.36 52.72 -42.93
N GLU A 325 35.08 52.47 -41.66
CA GLU A 325 35.39 53.45 -40.60
C GLU A 325 35.06 52.85 -39.19
N SER A 326 36.10 52.63 -38.46
CA SER A 326 36.49 53.04 -37.10
C SER A 326 35.48 52.84 -35.94
N TYR A 327 35.95 51.99 -35.05
CA TYR A 327 35.58 51.94 -33.63
C TYR A 327 35.90 53.24 -32.88
N PRO A 328 35.25 53.54 -31.79
CA PRO A 328 36.02 53.71 -30.56
C PRO A 328 35.53 52.86 -29.39
N GLN A 329 36.51 52.33 -28.73
CA GLN A 329 36.49 51.79 -27.37
C GLN A 329 36.07 52.87 -26.38
N LEU A 330 35.27 52.49 -25.37
CA LEU A 330 35.27 53.20 -24.09
C LEU A 330 35.23 52.21 -22.94
N THR A 331 36.28 52.33 -22.19
CA THR A 331 36.68 51.73 -20.95
C THR A 331 35.75 52.03 -19.77
N GLN A 332 35.67 51.09 -18.89
CA GLN A 332 35.53 51.06 -17.42
C GLN A 332 35.31 52.42 -16.69
N LYS A 333 34.30 52.41 -15.87
CA LYS A 333 34.45 52.61 -14.42
C LYS A 333 33.31 51.90 -13.69
#